data_f204dfb6d0a83ab192430cd8ede1b5b5
#
_entry.id   f204dfb6d0a83ab192430cd8ede1b5b5
#
_cell.length_a   1.000
_cell.length_b   1.000
_cell.length_c   1.000
_cell.angle_alpha   90.00
_cell.angle_beta   90.00
_cell.angle_gamma   90.00
#
_symmetry.space_group_name_H-M   'P 1'
#
loop_
_entity.id
_entity.type
_entity.pdbx_description
1 polymer ?
#
loop_
_entity_poly.entity_id
_entity_poly.type
_entity_poly.pdbx_seq_one_letter_code
_entity_poly.pdbx_strand_id
1 'polypeptide(L)'
;LSDCYEALRQFDKEWSKKQGWPESIKLTTVKPSGTLSLLAGATPGVHPAYSQCYIRRVRMSSQDALVETCKTTGYHVEFVKNFDGTLNRDTVIVEFRCEAGKNAKLAKEMSAVDQLELVKKIQQKWSDNAVSCTVYYRKEELVDIKKWLRENYKNNIKSVSFLLHSDHGFAQAPYEEVSKEDYKKLCSSIKKVTAVSVGNGQTIEGLECEGGACPVK
;
A
#
# COMPACT_ATOMS: atom_id res chain seq x y z
N LEU A 1 -2.47 -17.95 -12.45
CA LEU A 1 -3.34 -16.75 -12.47
C LEU A 1 -4.36 -16.85 -13.59
N SER A 2 -3.94 -17.17 -14.82
CA SER A 2 -4.88 -17.32 -15.95
C SER A 2 -5.97 -18.34 -15.66
N ASP A 3 -5.61 -19.52 -15.19
CA ASP A 3 -6.56 -20.58 -14.87
C ASP A 3 -7.58 -20.17 -13.79
N CYS A 4 -7.11 -19.43 -12.77
CA CYS A 4 -7.99 -18.87 -11.75
C CYS A 4 -8.93 -17.80 -12.33
N TYR A 5 -8.45 -16.99 -13.26
CA TYR A 5 -9.25 -15.97 -13.92
C TYR A 5 -10.33 -16.61 -14.80
N GLU A 6 -9.97 -17.62 -15.60
CA GLU A 6 -10.92 -18.36 -16.43
C GLU A 6 -12.01 -19.06 -15.60
N ALA A 7 -11.63 -19.65 -14.46
CA ALA A 7 -12.59 -20.24 -13.53
C ALA A 7 -13.59 -19.20 -12.98
N LEU A 8 -13.11 -18.00 -12.63
CA LEU A 8 -13.98 -16.90 -12.20
C LEU A 8 -14.92 -16.43 -13.32
N ARG A 9 -14.43 -16.33 -14.56
CA ARG A 9 -15.25 -15.95 -15.72
C ARG A 9 -16.33 -16.98 -15.98
N GLN A 10 -15.99 -18.25 -15.92
CA GLN A 10 -16.97 -19.33 -16.11
C GLN A 10 -18.03 -19.31 -15.00
N PHE A 11 -17.62 -19.13 -13.75
CA PHE A 11 -18.55 -19.00 -12.63
C PHE A 11 -19.49 -17.80 -12.80
N ASP A 12 -18.98 -16.63 -13.14
CA ASP A 12 -19.78 -15.42 -13.36
C ASP A 12 -20.83 -15.65 -14.46
N LYS A 13 -20.44 -16.26 -15.56
CA LYS A 13 -21.32 -16.57 -16.67
C LYS A 13 -22.48 -17.50 -16.25
N GLU A 14 -22.17 -18.56 -15.53
CA GLU A 14 -23.17 -19.52 -15.05
C GLU A 14 -24.09 -18.87 -14.01
N TRP A 15 -23.53 -18.12 -13.07
CA TRP A 15 -24.27 -17.44 -12.03
C TRP A 15 -25.18 -16.33 -12.58
N SER A 16 -24.67 -15.48 -13.46
CA SER A 16 -25.42 -14.41 -14.10
C SER A 16 -26.60 -14.98 -14.90
N LYS A 17 -26.36 -16.04 -15.67
CA LYS A 17 -27.43 -16.74 -16.38
C LYS A 17 -28.50 -17.26 -15.44
N LYS A 18 -28.13 -17.89 -14.33
CA LYS A 18 -29.06 -18.42 -13.31
C LYS A 18 -29.91 -17.32 -12.67
N GLN A 19 -29.33 -16.11 -12.49
CA GLN A 19 -30.03 -14.96 -11.89
C GLN A 19 -30.81 -14.11 -12.93
N GLY A 20 -30.65 -14.37 -14.22
CA GLY A 20 -31.21 -13.54 -15.28
C GLY A 20 -30.51 -12.18 -15.41
N TRP A 21 -29.25 -12.07 -15.00
CA TRP A 21 -28.43 -10.87 -15.07
C TRP A 21 -27.47 -10.90 -16.26
N PRO A 22 -27.04 -9.74 -16.76
CA PRO A 22 -25.92 -9.70 -17.71
C PRO A 22 -24.61 -10.11 -17.04
N GLU A 23 -23.72 -10.72 -17.82
CA GLU A 23 -22.37 -11.07 -17.36
C GLU A 23 -21.61 -9.80 -16.91
N SER A 24 -20.78 -9.96 -15.88
CA SER A 24 -19.96 -8.86 -15.36
C SER A 24 -18.93 -8.40 -16.40
N ILE A 25 -18.86 -7.10 -16.65
CA ILE A 25 -17.86 -6.52 -17.55
C ILE A 25 -16.45 -6.72 -17.00
N LYS A 26 -16.29 -6.59 -15.67
CA LYS A 26 -15.01 -6.71 -14.97
C LYS A 26 -15.19 -7.48 -13.67
N LEU A 27 -14.35 -8.48 -13.42
CA LEU A 27 -14.41 -9.33 -12.23
C LEU A 27 -13.28 -9.03 -11.24
N THR A 28 -12.12 -8.63 -11.73
CA THR A 28 -10.90 -8.64 -10.95
C THR A 28 -10.22 -7.27 -10.89
N THR A 29 -9.52 -7.05 -9.79
CA THR A 29 -8.68 -5.86 -9.59
C THR A 29 -7.50 -6.20 -8.70
N VAL A 30 -6.46 -5.37 -8.74
CA VAL A 30 -5.36 -5.41 -7.78
C VAL A 30 -5.20 -4.02 -7.17
N LYS A 31 -5.36 -3.95 -5.87
CA LYS A 31 -5.20 -2.74 -5.06
C LYS A 31 -3.84 -2.72 -4.36
N PRO A 32 -3.33 -1.55 -3.94
CA PRO A 32 -2.07 -1.45 -3.21
C PRO A 32 -2.10 -2.17 -1.85
N SER A 33 -3.27 -2.25 -1.21
CA SER A 33 -3.50 -2.98 0.06
C SER A 33 -2.48 -2.70 1.17
N GLY A 34 -2.09 -1.44 1.38
CA GLY A 34 -1.02 -1.05 2.32
C GLY A 34 -1.37 -1.18 3.82
N THR A 35 -2.54 -1.71 4.17
CA THR A 35 -2.97 -1.97 5.56
C THR A 35 -3.35 -3.44 5.77
N LEU A 36 -4.34 -3.96 5.07
CA LEU A 36 -4.83 -5.34 5.26
C LEU A 36 -3.79 -6.41 4.94
N SER A 37 -2.97 -6.21 3.91
CA SER A 37 -1.87 -7.12 3.58
C SER A 37 -0.83 -7.21 4.69
N LEU A 38 -0.53 -6.09 5.35
CA LEU A 38 0.43 -6.05 6.45
C LEU A 38 -0.07 -6.80 7.68
N LEU A 39 -1.39 -6.80 7.96
CA LEU A 39 -1.99 -7.63 9.01
C LEU A 39 -1.74 -9.12 8.78
N ALA A 40 -1.76 -9.56 7.53
CA ALA A 40 -1.47 -10.93 7.14
C ALA A 40 0.03 -11.25 7.00
N GLY A 41 0.91 -10.29 7.30
CA GLY A 41 2.36 -10.43 7.11
C GLY A 41 2.81 -10.52 5.65
N ALA A 42 1.96 -10.07 4.71
CA ALA A 42 2.23 -10.08 3.28
C ALA A 42 2.66 -8.70 2.77
N THR A 43 3.32 -8.66 1.61
CA THR A 43 3.65 -7.41 0.92
C THR A 43 2.41 -6.77 0.31
N PRO A 44 2.36 -5.42 0.19
CA PRO A 44 1.18 -4.71 -0.28
C PRO A 44 1.00 -4.83 -1.81
N GLY A 45 0.03 -5.63 -2.25
CA GLY A 45 -0.31 -5.81 -3.66
C GLY A 45 0.89 -6.30 -4.49
N VAL A 46 1.28 -5.54 -5.50
CA VAL A 46 2.43 -5.83 -6.37
C VAL A 46 3.72 -5.10 -5.96
N HIS A 47 3.74 -4.53 -4.77
CA HIS A 47 4.92 -3.86 -4.26
C HIS A 47 5.85 -4.84 -3.54
N PRO A 48 7.17 -4.71 -3.67
CA PRO A 48 8.12 -5.38 -2.80
C PRO A 48 7.98 -4.83 -1.36
N ALA A 49 8.53 -5.54 -0.38
CA ALA A 49 8.69 -4.99 0.96
C ALA A 49 9.63 -3.77 0.91
N TYR A 50 9.32 -2.70 1.62
CA TYR A 50 10.11 -1.48 1.58
C TYR A 50 11.56 -1.73 2.00
N SER A 51 11.75 -2.33 3.17
CA SER A 51 13.02 -2.85 3.65
C SER A 51 12.80 -4.01 4.62
N GLN A 52 13.87 -4.63 5.16
CA GLN A 52 13.75 -5.73 6.12
C GLN A 52 13.10 -5.27 7.43
N CYS A 53 13.54 -4.12 7.96
CA CYS A 53 12.96 -3.47 9.14
C CYS A 53 12.64 -2.02 8.79
N TYR A 54 11.45 -1.55 9.11
CA TYR A 54 11.02 -0.22 8.76
C TYR A 54 9.95 0.31 9.70
N ILE A 55 9.84 1.63 9.77
CA ILE A 55 8.73 2.35 10.38
C ILE A 55 7.67 2.57 9.31
N ARG A 56 6.43 2.18 9.59
CA ARG A 56 5.26 2.52 8.79
C ARG A 56 4.48 3.61 9.50
N ARG A 57 4.39 4.78 8.90
CA ARG A 57 3.58 5.91 9.39
C ARG A 57 2.17 5.82 8.83
N VAL A 58 1.20 5.76 9.72
CA VAL A 58 -0.23 5.70 9.38
C VAL A 58 -0.90 6.99 9.85
N ARG A 59 -1.61 7.65 8.95
CA ARG A 59 -2.42 8.82 9.29
C ARG A 59 -3.76 8.38 9.83
N MET A 60 -4.17 8.99 10.94
CA MET A 60 -5.41 8.70 11.63
C MET A 60 -6.06 10.01 12.08
N SER A 61 -7.38 10.03 12.27
CA SER A 61 -8.05 11.16 12.93
C SER A 61 -7.48 11.32 14.35
N SER A 62 -7.22 12.54 14.77
CA SER A 62 -6.78 12.81 16.16
C SER A 62 -7.80 12.41 17.21
N GLN A 63 -9.07 12.24 16.82
CA GLN A 63 -10.18 11.83 17.66
C GLN A 63 -10.41 10.32 17.64
N ASP A 64 -9.63 9.55 16.92
CA ASP A 64 -9.76 8.09 16.87
C ASP A 64 -9.36 7.48 18.23
N ALA A 65 -10.22 6.65 18.79
CA ALA A 65 -9.99 5.99 20.08
C ALA A 65 -8.71 5.13 20.08
N LEU A 66 -8.31 4.59 18.93
CA LEU A 66 -7.08 3.82 18.78
C LEU A 66 -5.84 4.68 19.00
N VAL A 67 -5.89 5.98 18.71
CA VAL A 67 -4.76 6.91 18.90
C VAL A 67 -4.35 6.96 20.37
N GLU A 68 -5.31 7.04 21.29
CA GLU A 68 -5.02 7.06 22.72
C GLU A 68 -4.44 5.71 23.20
N THR A 69 -4.97 4.62 22.68
CA THR A 69 -4.40 3.28 22.93
C THR A 69 -2.95 3.19 22.44
N CYS A 70 -2.64 3.72 21.26
CA CYS A 70 -1.27 3.75 20.74
C CYS A 70 -0.35 4.57 21.63
N LYS A 71 -0.76 5.75 22.08
CA LYS A 71 0.05 6.59 22.99
C LYS A 71 0.35 5.89 24.32
N THR A 72 -0.67 5.32 24.96
CA THR A 72 -0.53 4.67 26.28
C THR A 72 0.31 3.38 26.22
N THR A 73 0.37 2.75 25.04
CA THR A 73 1.19 1.55 24.80
C THR A 73 2.60 1.84 24.29
N GLY A 74 2.95 3.13 24.09
CA GLY A 74 4.31 3.55 23.77
C GLY A 74 4.61 3.69 22.27
N TYR A 75 3.59 3.71 21.42
CA TYR A 75 3.79 4.09 20.02
C TYR A 75 4.05 5.58 19.90
N HIS A 76 4.92 5.97 18.99
CA HIS A 76 5.12 7.37 18.67
C HIS A 76 3.91 7.93 17.93
N VAL A 77 3.37 9.05 18.42
CA VAL A 77 2.22 9.75 17.83
C VAL A 77 2.54 11.23 17.74
N GLU A 78 2.46 11.80 16.56
CA GLU A 78 2.66 13.22 16.31
C GLU A 78 1.59 13.78 15.37
N PHE A 79 1.39 15.11 15.39
CA PHE A 79 0.52 15.76 14.42
C PHE A 79 1.13 15.81 13.03
N VAL A 80 0.27 15.76 12.00
CA VAL A 80 0.71 15.96 10.62
C VAL A 80 1.24 17.37 10.44
N LYS A 81 2.42 17.50 9.83
CA LYS A 81 3.00 18.77 9.42
C LYS A 81 2.57 19.11 8.00
N ASN A 82 1.95 20.25 7.82
CA ASN A 82 1.62 20.80 6.50
C ASN A 82 2.88 21.27 5.77
N PHE A 83 2.80 21.52 4.48
CA PHE A 83 3.92 22.03 3.67
C PHE A 83 4.44 23.39 4.12
N ASP A 84 3.61 24.22 4.74
CA ASP A 84 3.97 25.52 5.31
C ASP A 84 4.58 25.43 6.72
N GLY A 85 4.76 24.20 7.24
CA GLY A 85 5.29 23.95 8.59
C GLY A 85 4.27 24.02 9.71
N THR A 86 3.02 24.38 9.45
CA THR A 86 1.95 24.39 10.46
C THR A 86 1.52 22.97 10.81
N LEU A 87 0.92 22.79 11.99
CA LEU A 87 0.42 21.50 12.42
C LEU A 87 -1.07 21.36 12.08
N ASN A 88 -1.42 20.28 11.39
CA ASN A 88 -2.80 19.85 11.26
C ASN A 88 -3.21 19.09 12.53
N ARG A 89 -4.08 19.71 13.34
CA ARG A 89 -4.50 19.13 14.63
C ARG A 89 -5.62 18.10 14.52
N ASP A 90 -6.24 17.96 13.36
CA ASP A 90 -7.29 16.98 13.12
C ASP A 90 -6.73 15.61 12.73
N THR A 91 -5.47 15.58 12.31
CA THR A 91 -4.81 14.37 11.82
C THR A 91 -3.50 14.14 12.57
N VAL A 92 -3.31 12.92 13.05
CA VAL A 92 -2.06 12.44 13.65
C VAL A 92 -1.43 11.35 12.79
N ILE A 93 -0.13 11.19 12.97
CA ILE A 93 0.65 10.07 12.44
C ILE A 93 1.00 9.16 13.60
N VAL A 94 0.73 7.87 13.44
CA VAL A 94 1.16 6.81 14.36
C VAL A 94 2.25 6.00 13.67
N GLU A 95 3.37 5.78 14.36
CA GLU A 95 4.50 5.00 13.85
C GLU A 95 4.41 3.54 14.27
N PHE A 96 4.20 2.67 13.29
CA PHE A 96 4.21 1.22 13.48
C PHE A 96 5.55 0.63 13.04
N ARG A 97 6.12 -0.24 13.88
CA ARG A 97 7.36 -0.95 13.59
C ARG A 97 7.03 -2.23 12.85
N CYS A 98 7.59 -2.39 11.68
CA CYS A 98 7.33 -3.51 10.79
C CYS A 98 8.61 -4.26 10.46
N GLU A 99 8.53 -5.58 10.39
CA GLU A 99 9.58 -6.44 9.89
C GLU A 99 9.01 -7.26 8.73
N ALA A 100 9.70 -7.24 7.59
CA ALA A 100 9.32 -8.04 6.44
C ALA A 100 9.57 -9.53 6.70
N GLY A 101 8.75 -10.39 6.09
CA GLY A 101 8.98 -11.84 6.14
C GLY A 101 10.38 -12.22 5.65
N LYS A 102 10.94 -13.31 6.18
CA LYS A 102 12.31 -13.76 5.88
C LYS A 102 12.62 -13.91 4.38
N ASN A 103 11.62 -14.24 3.58
CA ASN A 103 11.73 -14.46 2.14
C ASN A 103 11.08 -13.35 1.32
N ALA A 104 10.74 -12.21 1.93
CA ALA A 104 10.16 -11.10 1.21
C ALA A 104 11.21 -10.45 0.30
N LYS A 105 10.86 -10.22 -0.97
CA LYS A 105 11.69 -9.45 -1.87
C LYS A 105 11.66 -7.98 -1.46
N LEU A 106 12.82 -7.37 -1.28
CA LEU A 106 12.95 -6.00 -0.82
C LEU A 106 12.97 -5.02 -2.01
N ALA A 107 12.51 -3.79 -1.78
CA ALA A 107 12.49 -2.76 -2.82
C ALA A 107 13.88 -2.45 -3.40
N LYS A 108 14.93 -2.54 -2.59
CA LYS A 108 16.32 -2.37 -3.05
C LYS A 108 16.83 -3.50 -3.97
N GLU A 109 16.18 -4.67 -3.94
CA GLU A 109 16.54 -5.87 -4.71
C GLU A 109 15.74 -5.99 -6.02
N MET A 110 14.80 -5.09 -6.25
CA MET A 110 13.93 -5.08 -7.42
C MET A 110 14.25 -3.84 -8.26
N SER A 111 14.53 -4.03 -9.55
CA SER A 111 14.61 -2.91 -10.48
C SER A 111 13.22 -2.37 -10.83
N ALA A 112 13.16 -1.12 -11.30
CA ALA A 112 11.92 -0.55 -11.79
C ALA A 112 11.33 -1.35 -12.95
N VAL A 113 12.17 -1.87 -13.84
CA VAL A 113 11.74 -2.71 -14.97
C VAL A 113 11.18 -4.05 -14.49
N ASP A 114 11.80 -4.70 -13.50
CA ASP A 114 11.25 -5.93 -12.91
C ASP A 114 9.85 -5.71 -12.32
N GLN A 115 9.65 -4.58 -11.64
CA GLN A 115 8.35 -4.24 -11.07
C GLN A 115 7.32 -3.95 -12.18
N LEU A 116 7.71 -3.26 -13.24
CA LEU A 116 6.88 -3.02 -14.41
C LEU A 116 6.49 -4.32 -15.13
N GLU A 117 7.41 -5.28 -15.28
CA GLU A 117 7.10 -6.61 -15.83
C GLU A 117 6.11 -7.39 -14.95
N LEU A 118 6.24 -7.27 -13.63
CA LEU A 118 5.26 -7.86 -12.71
C LEU A 118 3.87 -7.23 -12.89
N VAL A 119 3.78 -5.90 -12.97
CA VAL A 119 2.53 -5.18 -13.23
C VAL A 119 1.90 -5.63 -14.54
N LYS A 120 2.69 -5.68 -15.62
CA LYS A 120 2.27 -6.17 -16.94
C LYS A 120 1.71 -7.59 -16.86
N LYS A 121 2.44 -8.52 -16.23
CA LYS A 121 2.01 -9.91 -16.07
C LYS A 121 0.69 -10.03 -15.35
N ILE A 122 0.49 -9.24 -14.30
CA ILE A 122 -0.76 -9.26 -13.53
C ILE A 122 -1.89 -8.59 -14.29
N GLN A 123 -1.62 -7.48 -14.98
CA GLN A 123 -2.61 -6.81 -15.83
C GLN A 123 -3.12 -7.71 -16.95
N GLN A 124 -2.24 -8.49 -17.56
CA GLN A 124 -2.60 -9.38 -18.66
C GLN A 124 -3.27 -10.68 -18.23
N LYS A 125 -2.94 -11.20 -17.03
CA LYS A 125 -3.34 -12.55 -16.61
C LYS A 125 -4.36 -12.61 -15.49
N TRP A 126 -4.66 -11.46 -14.89
CA TRP A 126 -5.55 -11.41 -13.72
C TRP A 126 -6.48 -10.22 -13.72
N SER A 127 -5.98 -9.01 -13.91
CA SER A 127 -6.74 -7.81 -13.54
C SER A 127 -7.50 -7.20 -14.71
N ASP A 128 -8.83 -7.22 -14.64
CA ASP A 128 -9.69 -6.48 -15.57
C ASP A 128 -9.59 -4.96 -15.36
N ASN A 129 -9.43 -4.52 -14.12
CA ASN A 129 -9.21 -3.13 -13.78
C ASN A 129 -7.72 -2.78 -13.83
N ALA A 130 -7.37 -1.49 -13.73
CA ALA A 130 -5.99 -1.09 -13.63
C ALA A 130 -5.32 -1.73 -12.39
N VAL A 131 -4.13 -2.29 -12.57
CA VAL A 131 -3.27 -2.71 -11.46
C VAL A 131 -2.74 -1.46 -10.79
N SER A 132 -3.19 -1.19 -9.57
CA SER A 132 -2.76 -0.01 -8.82
C SER A 132 -1.38 -0.26 -8.21
N CYS A 133 -0.38 0.46 -8.71
CA CYS A 133 1.00 0.30 -8.31
C CYS A 133 1.77 1.61 -8.40
N THR A 134 2.68 1.82 -7.44
CA THR A 134 3.74 2.82 -7.52
C THR A 134 5.07 2.10 -7.71
N VAL A 135 5.71 2.33 -8.83
CA VAL A 135 7.02 1.77 -9.16
C VAL A 135 8.09 2.61 -8.51
N TYR A 136 8.90 2.00 -7.65
CA TYR A 136 10.09 2.66 -7.11
C TYR A 136 11.20 2.62 -8.15
N TYR A 137 11.90 3.74 -8.33
CA TYR A 137 12.98 3.82 -9.32
C TYR A 137 14.17 4.61 -8.78
N ARG A 138 15.33 4.38 -9.39
CA ARG A 138 16.54 5.18 -9.21
C ARG A 138 16.79 5.98 -10.47
N LYS A 139 17.51 7.09 -10.35
CA LYS A 139 17.76 8.00 -11.49
C LYS A 139 18.44 7.30 -12.69
N GLU A 140 19.30 6.33 -12.39
CA GLU A 140 20.04 5.54 -13.37
C GLU A 140 19.12 4.67 -14.24
N GLU A 141 17.95 4.28 -13.71
CA GLU A 141 16.98 3.40 -14.39
C GLU A 141 16.08 4.15 -15.39
N LEU A 142 16.15 5.49 -15.46
CA LEU A 142 15.24 6.29 -16.29
C LEU A 142 15.31 5.95 -17.78
N VAL A 143 16.48 5.56 -18.31
CA VAL A 143 16.65 5.19 -19.72
C VAL A 143 15.89 3.88 -20.00
N ASP A 144 16.04 2.89 -19.14
CA ASP A 144 15.40 1.59 -19.29
C ASP A 144 13.88 1.68 -19.07
N ILE A 145 13.43 2.47 -18.10
CA ILE A 145 12.00 2.78 -17.89
C ILE A 145 11.39 3.40 -19.13
N LYS A 146 12.03 4.41 -19.73
CA LYS A 146 11.54 5.06 -20.95
C LYS A 146 11.45 4.09 -22.11
N LYS A 147 12.45 3.24 -22.29
CA LYS A 147 12.44 2.20 -23.32
C LYS A 147 11.29 1.23 -23.09
N TRP A 148 11.18 0.70 -21.89
CA TRP A 148 10.12 -0.24 -21.52
C TRP A 148 8.72 0.34 -21.74
N LEU A 149 8.49 1.60 -21.34
CA LEU A 149 7.21 2.28 -21.52
C LEU A 149 6.84 2.44 -23.01
N ARG A 150 7.78 2.80 -23.87
CA ARG A 150 7.54 2.91 -25.32
C ARG A 150 7.05 1.60 -25.93
N GLU A 151 7.58 0.48 -25.45
CA GLU A 151 7.26 -0.85 -25.96
C GLU A 151 5.97 -1.42 -25.36
N ASN A 152 5.62 -1.06 -24.14
CA ASN A 152 4.62 -1.77 -23.36
C ASN A 152 3.39 -0.93 -22.94
N TYR A 153 3.50 0.40 -22.83
CA TYR A 153 2.45 1.22 -22.21
C TYR A 153 1.11 1.11 -22.96
N LYS A 154 1.12 1.16 -24.28
CA LYS A 154 -0.11 1.20 -25.09
C LYS A 154 -1.01 -0.04 -24.91
N ASN A 155 -0.41 -1.23 -24.80
CA ASN A 155 -1.15 -2.49 -24.94
C ASN A 155 -1.11 -3.38 -23.69
N ASN A 156 -0.22 -3.10 -22.74
CA ASN A 156 0.09 -4.07 -21.67
C ASN A 156 -0.23 -3.58 -20.26
N ILE A 157 -0.37 -2.29 -20.04
CA ILE A 157 -0.73 -1.70 -18.75
C ILE A 157 -1.78 -0.60 -18.94
N LYS A 158 -2.57 -0.33 -17.89
CA LYS A 158 -3.62 0.71 -17.92
C LYS A 158 -3.16 2.01 -17.27
N SER A 159 -2.40 1.90 -16.20
CA SER A 159 -1.82 3.05 -15.50
C SER A 159 -0.62 2.61 -14.67
N VAL A 160 0.27 3.54 -14.36
CA VAL A 160 1.41 3.33 -13.46
C VAL A 160 1.82 4.67 -12.86
N SER A 161 2.21 4.66 -11.60
CA SER A 161 2.83 5.80 -10.91
C SER A 161 4.28 5.48 -10.60
N PHE A 162 5.10 6.52 -10.48
CA PHE A 162 6.52 6.39 -10.17
C PHE A 162 6.88 7.19 -8.92
N LEU A 163 7.78 6.64 -8.11
CA LEU A 163 8.34 7.33 -6.95
C LEU A 163 9.85 7.07 -6.88
N LEU A 164 10.63 8.14 -6.71
CA LEU A 164 12.07 8.01 -6.48
C LEU A 164 12.31 7.26 -5.17
N HIS A 165 13.20 6.24 -5.20
CA HIS A 165 13.41 5.32 -4.07
C HIS A 165 14.01 6.01 -2.83
N SER A 166 14.80 7.06 -3.00
CA SER A 166 15.48 7.78 -1.92
C SER A 166 15.40 9.29 -2.12
N ASP A 167 15.70 10.04 -1.07
CA ASP A 167 15.83 11.51 -1.10
C ASP A 167 14.59 12.28 -1.59
N HIS A 168 13.41 11.76 -1.30
CA HIS A 168 12.16 12.44 -1.64
C HIS A 168 11.84 13.66 -0.76
N GLY A 169 12.66 13.96 0.26
CA GLY A 169 12.54 15.17 1.09
C GLY A 169 11.26 15.27 1.95
N PHE A 170 10.47 14.22 2.05
CA PHE A 170 9.26 14.22 2.88
C PHE A 170 9.60 14.02 4.35
N ALA A 171 9.38 15.02 5.18
CA ALA A 171 9.68 14.98 6.62
C ALA A 171 8.93 13.88 7.38
N GLN A 172 7.73 13.49 6.91
CA GLN A 172 6.89 12.45 7.49
C GLN A 172 6.57 11.38 6.43
N ALA A 173 7.63 10.82 5.84
CA ALA A 173 7.48 9.79 4.81
C ALA A 173 6.69 8.58 5.35
N PRO A 174 5.81 7.98 4.54
CA PRO A 174 4.98 6.85 4.98
C PRO A 174 5.80 5.60 5.34
N TYR A 175 7.00 5.47 4.83
CA TYR A 175 7.95 4.41 5.16
C TYR A 175 9.33 4.99 5.44
N GLU A 176 10.03 4.42 6.42
CA GLU A 176 11.40 4.77 6.78
C GLU A 176 12.18 3.49 7.13
N GLU A 177 13.29 3.25 6.43
CA GLU A 177 14.16 2.11 6.73
C GLU A 177 14.87 2.32 8.06
N VAL A 178 14.95 1.28 8.87
CA VAL A 178 15.68 1.28 10.14
C VAL A 178 16.62 0.09 10.22
N SER A 179 17.72 0.24 10.97
CA SER A 179 18.60 -0.88 11.23
C SER A 179 17.92 -1.95 12.09
N LYS A 180 18.41 -3.19 12.02
CA LYS A 180 17.85 -4.28 12.84
C LYS A 180 18.08 -4.03 14.34
N GLU A 181 19.16 -3.37 14.69
CA GLU A 181 19.48 -2.96 16.06
C GLU A 181 18.50 -1.90 16.56
N ASP A 182 18.24 -0.88 15.77
CA ASP A 182 17.29 0.19 16.14
C ASP A 182 15.86 -0.34 16.16
N TYR A 183 15.49 -1.21 15.21
CA TYR A 183 14.20 -1.90 15.24
C TYR A 183 13.97 -2.62 16.57
N LYS A 184 14.95 -3.39 17.05
CA LYS A 184 14.85 -4.07 18.34
C LYS A 184 14.70 -3.11 19.52
N LYS A 185 15.49 -2.02 19.54
CA LYS A 185 15.38 -0.97 20.57
C LYS A 185 13.99 -0.32 20.55
N LEU A 186 13.50 0.04 19.36
CA LEU A 186 12.19 0.62 19.18
C LEU A 186 11.08 -0.33 19.64
N CYS A 187 11.16 -1.62 19.34
CA CYS A 187 10.19 -2.61 19.78
C CYS A 187 10.19 -2.83 21.31
N SER A 188 11.34 -2.72 21.96
CA SER A 188 11.43 -2.91 23.42
C SER A 188 10.68 -1.85 24.23
N SER A 189 10.44 -0.66 23.65
CA SER A 189 9.72 0.44 24.28
C SER A 189 8.19 0.33 24.19
N ILE A 190 7.67 -0.60 23.39
CA ILE A 190 6.23 -0.75 23.17
C ILE A 190 5.68 -1.88 24.03
N LYS A 191 4.56 -1.61 24.69
CA LYS A 191 3.76 -2.65 25.37
C LYS A 191 2.79 -3.29 24.36
N LYS A 192 2.56 -4.59 24.53
CA LYS A 192 1.57 -5.31 23.73
C LYS A 192 0.19 -4.71 23.95
N VAL A 193 -0.50 -4.35 22.88
CA VAL A 193 -1.91 -3.95 22.94
C VAL A 193 -2.75 -5.17 23.29
N THR A 194 -3.37 -5.18 24.46
CA THR A 194 -4.20 -6.29 24.94
C THR A 194 -5.69 -6.03 24.83
N ALA A 195 -6.09 -4.75 24.72
CA ALA A 195 -7.47 -4.35 24.52
C ALA A 195 -7.50 -3.02 23.75
N VAL A 196 -8.45 -2.89 22.85
CA VAL A 196 -8.77 -1.63 22.18
C VAL A 196 -10.14 -1.21 22.70
N SER A 197 -10.25 -0.02 23.31
CA SER A 197 -11.54 0.56 23.62
C SER A 197 -12.20 0.91 22.29
N VAL A 198 -13.13 0.09 21.84
CA VAL A 198 -14.00 0.43 20.70
C VAL A 198 -14.96 1.48 21.25
N GLY A 199 -14.63 2.74 21.09
CA GLY A 199 -15.59 3.82 21.28
C GLY A 199 -16.81 3.52 20.41
N ASN A 200 -18.02 3.82 20.92
CA ASN A 200 -19.28 3.63 20.20
C ASN A 200 -19.09 4.07 18.75
N GLY A 201 -19.20 3.10 17.84
CA GLY A 201 -18.86 3.22 16.42
C GLY A 201 -19.49 4.44 15.75
N GLN A 202 -18.82 5.56 15.82
CA GLN A 202 -18.91 6.52 14.74
C GLN A 202 -18.01 5.98 13.63
N THR A 203 -18.64 5.24 12.74
CA THR A 203 -18.12 4.98 11.41
C THR A 203 -17.57 6.31 10.88
N ILE A 204 -16.35 6.31 10.36
CA ILE A 204 -15.84 7.44 9.59
C ILE A 204 -16.64 7.46 8.28
N GLU A 205 -17.88 7.89 8.35
CA GLU A 205 -18.69 8.26 7.20
C GLU A 205 -18.11 9.59 6.70
N GLY A 206 -17.45 9.56 5.55
CA GLY A 206 -17.01 10.79 4.90
C GLY A 206 -15.60 10.79 4.33
N LEU A 207 -14.81 9.72 4.43
CA LEU A 207 -13.61 9.57 3.62
C LEU A 207 -13.91 8.76 2.37
N GLU A 208 -14.95 9.14 1.65
CA GLU A 208 -15.12 8.70 0.27
C GLU A 208 -13.99 9.26 -0.57
N CYS A 209 -13.44 8.41 -1.42
CA CYS A 209 -12.43 8.82 -2.41
C CYS A 209 -13.11 9.76 -3.42
N GLU A 210 -13.20 11.05 -3.13
CA GLU A 210 -13.64 12.04 -4.11
C GLU A 210 -12.65 12.03 -5.28
N GLY A 211 -13.17 11.71 -6.46
CA GLY A 211 -12.41 11.75 -7.71
C GLY A 211 -11.39 10.63 -7.95
N GLY A 212 -11.47 9.49 -7.22
CA GLY A 212 -10.58 8.34 -7.46
C GLY A 212 -9.17 8.49 -6.90
N ALA A 213 -8.87 9.55 -6.17
CA ALA A 213 -7.64 9.72 -5.42
C ALA A 213 -7.88 9.27 -3.97
N CYS A 214 -7.11 8.26 -3.52
CA CYS A 214 -7.12 7.88 -2.11
C CYS A 214 -6.53 9.04 -1.29
N PRO A 215 -7.22 9.56 -0.25
CA PRO A 215 -6.69 10.63 0.61
C PRO A 215 -5.47 10.18 1.43
N VAL A 216 -5.12 8.92 1.38
CA VAL A 216 -3.86 8.38 1.87
C VAL A 216 -2.81 8.55 0.76
N LYS A 217 -2.37 9.78 0.57
CA LYS A 217 -1.16 10.08 -0.21
C LYS A 217 0.06 9.86 0.65
#